data_230ab9b696b5daf59dc0774457dbdd98
#
_entry.id   230ab9b696b5daf59dc0774457dbdd98
#
_cell.length_a   1.000
_cell.length_b   1.000
_cell.length_c   1.000
_cell.angle_alpha   90.00
_cell.angle_beta   90.00
_cell.angle_gamma   90.00
#
_symmetry.space_group_name_H-M   'P 1'
#
loop_
_entity.id
_entity.type
_entity.pdbx_description
1 polymer ?
#
loop_
_entity_poly.entity_id
_entity_poly.type
_entity_poly.pdbx_seq_one_letter_code
_entity_poly.pdbx_strand_id
1 'polypeptide(L)'
;CFLDSIATLDMAGDGIGLNYHFGLFKQKFENNRQVEVPDEWLTGKNFLIDTGVSFPVELAGKTYQSHMYDLDVIGYHGNKNRLHLFDLDSVDASIIKDGISFDKTDIEKNLTLFLYPDDSDDAGRKLRIYQQYFMVSNAAQLILKEEKEKGHSLRDLGRHVAIQINDTHPSMVIPELIRLLINEGITFKEAAMIVTDVCGYTNHTILAEALEKWPLDYMLEVVPQLMPIIEGLDYVVSTAYHGNPDLAIIDHDNRIHMARMDMHFSHSINGVAALHTEILKNDVLKEWYQVYPERFQNKTNGITQRRWLGLCNPELSALITEKVGSDE
;
A
#
# COMPACT_ATOMS: atom_id res chain seq x y z
N CYS A 1 1.85 14.44 1.05
CA CYS A 1 1.04 15.29 1.94
C CYS A 1 1.04 14.79 3.38
N PHE A 2 0.43 13.61 3.68
CA PHE A 2 0.31 13.14 5.06
C PHE A 2 1.67 12.91 5.73
N LEU A 3 2.61 12.21 5.10
CA LEU A 3 3.95 12.00 5.67
C LEU A 3 4.68 13.32 5.95
N ASP A 4 4.57 14.27 5.03
CA ASP A 4 5.12 15.61 5.17
C ASP A 4 4.48 16.39 6.33
N SER A 5 3.17 16.30 6.49
CA SER A 5 2.46 16.90 7.62
C SER A 5 2.79 16.23 8.96
N ILE A 6 2.89 14.91 8.99
CA ILE A 6 3.28 14.13 10.18
C ILE A 6 4.68 14.58 10.64
N ALA A 7 5.64 14.68 9.72
CA ALA A 7 6.98 15.17 10.04
C ALA A 7 6.96 16.63 10.51
N THR A 8 6.16 17.50 9.88
CA THR A 8 6.02 18.91 10.28
C THR A 8 5.43 19.07 11.70
N LEU A 9 4.53 18.17 12.08
CA LEU A 9 3.89 18.16 13.41
C LEU A 9 4.73 17.45 14.48
N ASP A 10 5.95 17.01 14.15
CA ASP A 10 6.83 16.23 15.03
C ASP A 10 6.18 14.95 15.56
N MET A 11 5.38 14.31 14.72
CA MET A 11 4.72 13.05 15.03
C MET A 11 5.51 11.88 14.43
N ALA A 12 5.55 10.75 15.12
CA ALA A 12 6.10 9.52 14.56
C ALA A 12 5.19 8.98 13.46
N GLY A 13 5.77 8.66 12.31
CA GLY A 13 5.03 8.06 11.20
C GLY A 13 5.89 7.90 9.97
N ASP A 14 6.12 6.63 9.59
CA ASP A 14 6.92 6.28 8.45
C ASP A 14 6.04 5.78 7.30
N GLY A 15 6.51 5.98 6.07
CA GLY A 15 5.89 5.41 4.87
C GLY A 15 6.62 4.13 4.47
N ILE A 16 5.88 3.21 3.84
CA ILE A 16 6.46 2.00 3.27
C ILE A 16 6.00 1.85 1.83
N GLY A 17 6.92 1.53 0.94
CA GLY A 17 6.67 1.35 -0.49
C GLY A 17 7.74 0.52 -1.17
N LEU A 18 7.73 0.52 -2.50
CA LEU A 18 8.75 -0.12 -3.32
C LEU A 18 9.65 0.93 -3.98
N ASN A 19 10.93 0.58 -4.14
CA ASN A 19 11.88 1.38 -4.89
C ASN A 19 11.74 1.07 -6.38
N TYR A 20 10.75 1.68 -7.05
CA TYR A 20 10.58 1.48 -8.48
C TYR A 20 11.72 2.14 -9.26
N HIS A 21 12.35 1.37 -10.18
CA HIS A 21 13.41 1.87 -11.04
C HIS A 21 12.87 2.91 -12.02
N PHE A 22 11.65 2.70 -12.50
CA PHE A 22 10.89 3.66 -13.30
C PHE A 22 9.55 3.96 -12.65
N GLY A 23 9.20 5.24 -12.55
CA GLY A 23 7.91 5.69 -12.07
C GLY A 23 6.82 5.51 -13.13
N LEU A 24 6.02 6.55 -13.38
CA LEU A 24 5.16 6.59 -14.55
C LEU A 24 6.03 6.76 -15.80
N PHE A 25 5.55 6.25 -16.93
CA PHE A 25 6.23 6.42 -18.20
C PHE A 25 6.31 7.89 -18.62
N LYS A 26 7.34 8.23 -19.38
CA LYS A 26 7.49 9.51 -20.03
C LYS A 26 6.81 9.47 -21.39
N GLN A 27 5.95 10.46 -21.67
CA GLN A 27 5.26 10.57 -22.94
C GLN A 27 6.13 11.31 -23.96
N LYS A 28 6.24 10.75 -25.18
CA LYS A 28 6.85 11.36 -26.34
C LYS A 28 5.89 11.34 -27.53
N PHE A 29 6.18 12.14 -28.55
CA PHE A 29 5.46 12.12 -29.80
C PHE A 29 6.41 11.68 -30.93
N GLU A 30 6.07 10.60 -31.59
CA GLU A 30 6.77 10.08 -32.76
C GLU A 30 5.77 9.84 -33.90
N ASN A 31 6.07 10.37 -35.10
CA ASN A 31 5.19 10.24 -36.26
C ASN A 31 3.73 10.65 -35.98
N ASN A 32 3.49 11.75 -35.27
CA ASN A 32 2.20 12.24 -34.81
C ASN A 32 1.40 11.26 -33.92
N ARG A 33 2.07 10.34 -33.25
CA ARG A 33 1.49 9.42 -32.27
C ARG A 33 2.18 9.59 -30.94
N GLN A 34 1.42 9.47 -29.86
CA GLN A 34 1.98 9.37 -28.51
C GLN A 34 2.65 8.00 -28.36
N VAL A 35 3.83 8.01 -27.76
CA VAL A 35 4.58 6.79 -27.36
C VAL A 35 5.02 6.94 -25.91
N GLU A 36 5.05 5.83 -25.20
CA GLU A 36 5.53 5.73 -23.83
C GLU A 36 6.98 5.23 -23.84
N VAL A 37 7.80 5.86 -22.99
CA VAL A 37 9.20 5.44 -22.74
C VAL A 37 9.48 5.43 -21.25
N PRO A 38 10.46 4.66 -20.77
CA PRO A 38 10.87 4.67 -19.37
C PRO A 38 11.21 6.09 -18.90
N ASP A 39 10.75 6.45 -17.70
CA ASP A 39 11.12 7.71 -17.05
C ASP A 39 12.22 7.45 -16.02
N GLU A 40 13.45 7.70 -16.43
CA GLU A 40 14.65 7.56 -15.59
C GLU A 40 14.71 8.68 -14.57
N TRP A 41 14.08 8.51 -13.42
CA TRP A 41 14.06 9.50 -12.35
C TRP A 41 15.17 9.30 -11.30
N LEU A 42 15.70 8.08 -11.18
CA LEU A 42 16.84 7.75 -10.32
C LEU A 42 18.13 7.72 -11.13
N THR A 43 18.77 8.86 -11.27
CA THR A 43 20.05 8.97 -12.03
C THR A 43 21.19 9.40 -11.13
N GLY A 44 22.35 8.76 -11.29
CA GLY A 44 23.62 9.17 -10.64
C GLY A 44 23.57 9.12 -9.11
N LYS A 45 24.07 10.16 -8.45
CA LYS A 45 23.93 10.32 -6.99
C LYS A 45 22.51 10.68 -6.67
N ASN A 46 21.80 9.75 -6.04
CA ASN A 46 20.42 9.95 -5.60
C ASN A 46 20.37 10.19 -4.08
N PHE A 47 19.18 10.44 -3.59
CA PHE A 47 18.90 10.77 -2.19
C PHE A 47 18.54 9.54 -1.35
N LEU A 48 18.62 8.35 -1.91
CA LEU A 48 18.32 7.10 -1.21
C LEU A 48 19.50 6.74 -0.27
N ILE A 49 19.14 6.30 0.92
CA ILE A 49 20.06 5.86 1.95
C ILE A 49 20.00 4.34 2.00
N ASP A 50 21.08 3.66 1.69
CA ASP A 50 21.21 2.22 1.87
C ASP A 50 21.23 1.90 3.37
N THR A 51 20.29 1.06 3.81
CA THR A 51 20.13 0.71 5.22
C THR A 51 20.83 -0.59 5.59
N GLY A 52 21.18 -1.42 4.61
CA GLY A 52 21.66 -2.79 4.81
C GLY A 52 20.59 -3.74 5.40
N VAL A 53 19.33 -3.30 5.55
CA VAL A 53 18.23 -4.14 6.02
C VAL A 53 17.68 -4.97 4.88
N SER A 54 17.45 -6.26 5.14
CA SER A 54 16.97 -7.23 4.17
C SER A 54 16.00 -8.21 4.86
N PHE A 55 14.97 -8.63 4.13
CA PHE A 55 14.03 -9.65 4.58
C PHE A 55 13.80 -10.71 3.51
N PRO A 56 13.60 -11.98 3.89
CA PRO A 56 13.16 -13.00 2.96
C PRO A 56 11.67 -12.82 2.66
N VAL A 57 11.30 -12.83 1.39
CA VAL A 57 9.90 -12.83 0.93
C VAL A 57 9.67 -14.05 0.05
N GLU A 58 8.67 -14.86 0.40
CA GLU A 58 8.29 -16.05 -0.36
C GLU A 58 7.24 -15.69 -1.40
N LEU A 59 7.54 -15.95 -2.66
CA LEU A 59 6.69 -15.67 -3.82
C LEU A 59 6.69 -16.89 -4.73
N ALA A 60 5.53 -17.48 -5.01
CA ALA A 60 5.37 -18.69 -5.85
C ALA A 60 6.32 -19.84 -5.46
N GLY A 61 6.50 -20.05 -4.14
CA GLY A 61 7.38 -21.10 -3.61
C GLY A 61 8.89 -20.82 -3.75
N LYS A 62 9.29 -19.62 -4.18
CA LYS A 62 10.69 -19.17 -4.24
C LYS A 62 10.90 -18.04 -3.24
N THR A 63 12.03 -18.03 -2.53
CA THR A 63 12.42 -16.97 -1.60
C THR A 63 13.26 -15.92 -2.29
N TYR A 64 12.87 -14.67 -2.17
CA TYR A 64 13.60 -13.50 -2.65
C TYR A 64 14.10 -12.70 -1.45
N GLN A 65 15.35 -12.21 -1.51
CA GLN A 65 15.91 -11.32 -0.50
C GLN A 65 15.66 -9.88 -0.89
N SER A 66 14.92 -9.14 -0.07
CA SER A 66 14.72 -7.72 -0.29
C SER A 66 15.92 -6.91 0.14
N HIS A 67 16.00 -5.67 -0.35
CA HIS A 67 16.94 -4.65 0.09
C HIS A 67 16.16 -3.39 0.42
N MET A 68 16.37 -2.80 1.60
CA MET A 68 15.67 -1.61 2.05
C MET A 68 16.51 -0.35 1.88
N TYR A 69 15.93 0.64 1.22
CA TYR A 69 16.44 1.99 1.13
C TYR A 69 15.55 2.95 1.90
N ASP A 70 16.13 3.95 2.54
CA ASP A 70 15.41 5.03 3.19
C ASP A 70 15.45 6.31 2.38
N LEU A 71 14.35 7.06 2.43
CA LEU A 71 14.24 8.43 2.02
C LEU A 71 13.81 9.29 3.21
N ASP A 72 14.55 10.35 3.53
CA ASP A 72 14.15 11.30 4.56
C ASP A 72 12.92 12.10 4.11
N VAL A 73 11.86 12.08 4.90
CA VAL A 73 10.68 12.93 4.76
C VAL A 73 10.83 14.10 5.72
N ILE A 74 11.23 15.26 5.20
CA ILE A 74 11.60 16.43 5.99
C ILE A 74 10.37 17.32 6.18
N GLY A 75 10.00 17.58 7.43
CA GLY A 75 8.96 18.53 7.81
C GLY A 75 9.44 19.99 7.74
N TYR A 76 8.51 20.93 7.87
CA TYR A 76 8.77 22.37 7.74
C TYR A 76 9.84 22.87 8.74
N HIS A 77 9.83 22.34 9.96
CA HIS A 77 10.76 22.76 11.02
C HIS A 77 12.06 21.93 11.09
N GLY A 78 12.33 21.10 10.07
CA GLY A 78 13.52 20.27 9.99
C GLY A 78 13.40 18.90 10.69
N ASN A 79 12.29 18.61 11.35
CA ASN A 79 11.96 17.28 11.85
C ASN A 79 11.80 16.32 10.69
N LYS A 80 12.12 15.04 10.89
CA LYS A 80 12.07 14.08 9.81
C LYS A 80 11.55 12.71 10.25
N ASN A 81 10.81 12.10 9.35
CA ASN A 81 10.42 10.70 9.35
C ASN A 81 11.06 9.99 8.15
N ARG A 82 10.74 8.73 7.95
CA ARG A 82 11.30 7.90 6.88
C ARG A 82 10.23 7.44 5.90
N LEU A 83 10.66 7.28 4.66
CA LEU A 83 9.98 6.48 3.68
C LEU A 83 10.90 5.29 3.37
N HIS A 84 10.48 4.10 3.81
CA HIS A 84 11.18 2.84 3.58
C HIS A 84 10.77 2.29 2.22
N LEU A 85 11.73 2.11 1.33
CA LEU A 85 11.54 1.62 -0.03
C LEU A 85 12.25 0.29 -0.21
N PHE A 86 11.50 -0.75 -0.53
CA PHE A 86 12.04 -2.09 -0.74
C PHE A 86 12.28 -2.38 -2.23
N ASP A 87 13.36 -3.08 -2.52
CA ASP A 87 13.81 -3.43 -3.86
C ASP A 87 14.35 -4.87 -3.92
N LEU A 88 14.61 -5.35 -5.12
CA LEU A 88 15.45 -6.51 -5.40
C LEU A 88 16.70 -6.07 -6.16
N ASP A 89 17.89 -6.45 -5.67
CA ASP A 89 19.16 -6.13 -6.32
C ASP A 89 19.31 -6.77 -7.71
N SER A 90 18.48 -7.79 -8.02
CA SER A 90 18.48 -8.50 -9.29
C SER A 90 17.65 -7.84 -10.39
N VAL A 91 16.87 -6.79 -10.07
CA VAL A 91 16.07 -6.08 -11.08
C VAL A 91 16.96 -5.44 -12.13
N ASP A 92 16.61 -5.66 -13.39
CA ASP A 92 17.48 -5.31 -14.53
C ASP A 92 16.69 -4.59 -15.64
N ALA A 93 16.96 -3.32 -15.80
CA ALA A 93 16.33 -2.50 -16.84
C ALA A 93 16.67 -2.93 -18.27
N SER A 94 17.71 -3.74 -18.47
CA SER A 94 18.11 -4.23 -19.80
C SER A 94 17.09 -5.18 -20.44
N ILE A 95 16.11 -5.68 -19.66
CA ILE A 95 15.04 -6.53 -20.18
C ILE A 95 13.97 -5.75 -20.96
N ILE A 96 13.96 -4.42 -20.89
CA ILE A 96 13.03 -3.57 -21.64
C ILE A 96 13.43 -3.61 -23.12
N LYS A 97 12.49 -4.03 -23.98
CA LYS A 97 12.76 -4.26 -25.41
C LYS A 97 12.23 -3.19 -26.33
N ASP A 98 11.04 -2.68 -26.07
CA ASP A 98 10.34 -1.72 -26.90
C ASP A 98 9.43 -0.83 -26.03
N GLY A 99 9.65 0.49 -26.08
CA GLY A 99 8.91 1.42 -25.23
C GLY A 99 9.03 1.06 -23.75
N ILE A 100 7.94 0.55 -23.18
CA ILE A 100 7.86 0.08 -21.79
C ILE A 100 7.60 -1.43 -21.69
N SER A 101 7.77 -2.18 -22.78
CA SER A 101 7.48 -3.62 -22.84
C SER A 101 8.64 -4.45 -22.30
N PHE A 102 8.34 -5.50 -21.55
CA PHE A 102 9.30 -6.44 -20.99
C PHE A 102 8.63 -7.81 -20.72
N ASP A 103 9.42 -8.82 -20.41
CA ASP A 103 8.90 -10.13 -19.99
C ASP A 103 8.37 -10.02 -18.54
N LYS A 104 7.04 -10.07 -18.40
CA LYS A 104 6.34 -9.95 -17.10
C LYS A 104 6.46 -11.21 -16.24
N THR A 105 6.97 -12.31 -16.77
CA THR A 105 7.11 -13.58 -16.03
C THR A 105 8.45 -13.73 -15.31
N ASP A 106 9.45 -12.93 -15.68
CA ASP A 106 10.78 -12.92 -15.04
C ASP A 106 10.79 -12.03 -13.81
N ILE A 107 10.11 -12.48 -12.74
CA ILE A 107 9.91 -11.73 -11.49
C ILE A 107 11.23 -11.27 -10.88
N GLU A 108 12.29 -12.06 -10.99
CA GLU A 108 13.59 -11.73 -10.45
C GLU A 108 14.18 -10.43 -11.06
N LYS A 109 13.85 -10.17 -12.34
CA LYS A 109 14.35 -9.00 -13.06
C LYS A 109 13.37 -7.84 -13.16
N ASN A 110 12.08 -8.08 -12.91
CA ASN A 110 11.06 -7.07 -13.19
C ASN A 110 10.27 -6.58 -11.98
N LEU A 111 10.40 -7.20 -10.79
CA LEU A 111 9.49 -7.02 -9.65
C LEU A 111 9.30 -5.54 -9.25
N THR A 112 10.39 -4.76 -9.20
CA THR A 112 10.36 -3.34 -8.85
C THR A 112 10.72 -2.43 -10.04
N LEU A 113 10.59 -2.95 -11.27
CA LEU A 113 11.01 -2.21 -12.46
C LEU A 113 10.11 -1.01 -12.74
N PHE A 114 8.78 -1.21 -12.82
CA PHE A 114 7.79 -0.16 -13.08
C PHE A 114 6.74 -0.06 -11.99
N LEU A 115 6.33 1.17 -11.67
CA LEU A 115 5.26 1.48 -10.70
C LEU A 115 3.91 0.86 -11.11
N TYR A 116 3.51 0.99 -12.39
CA TYR A 116 2.30 0.39 -12.95
C TYR A 116 2.65 -0.37 -14.22
N PRO A 117 3.00 -1.66 -14.11
CA PRO A 117 3.17 -2.50 -15.29
C PRO A 117 1.84 -2.66 -16.03
N ASP A 118 1.91 -2.87 -17.34
CA ASP A 118 0.73 -3.22 -18.14
C ASP A 118 0.08 -4.51 -17.60
N ASP A 119 -1.18 -4.42 -17.16
CA ASP A 119 -1.97 -5.50 -16.58
C ASP A 119 -3.13 -5.96 -17.49
N SER A 120 -3.01 -5.71 -18.79
CA SER A 120 -3.98 -6.15 -19.79
C SER A 120 -4.02 -7.68 -19.96
N ASP A 121 -2.95 -8.38 -19.58
CA ASP A 121 -2.83 -9.83 -19.62
C ASP A 121 -2.68 -10.45 -18.20
N ASP A 122 -2.74 -11.80 -18.13
CA ASP A 122 -2.65 -12.54 -16.87
C ASP A 122 -1.28 -12.37 -16.19
N ALA A 123 -0.20 -12.31 -16.96
CA ALA A 123 1.14 -12.12 -16.41
C ALA A 123 1.28 -10.75 -15.74
N GLY A 124 0.74 -9.70 -16.36
CA GLY A 124 0.72 -8.36 -15.78
C GLY A 124 -0.15 -8.26 -14.53
N ARG A 125 -1.32 -8.89 -14.52
CA ARG A 125 -2.18 -8.96 -13.33
C ARG A 125 -1.50 -9.69 -12.17
N LYS A 126 -0.84 -10.83 -12.44
CA LYS A 126 -0.04 -11.54 -11.44
C LYS A 126 1.15 -10.72 -10.95
N LEU A 127 1.84 -9.99 -11.86
CA LEU A 127 2.95 -9.11 -11.46
C LEU A 127 2.50 -8.04 -10.45
N ARG A 128 1.29 -7.50 -10.58
CA ARG A 128 0.75 -6.60 -9.56
C ARG A 128 0.58 -7.28 -8.20
N ILE A 129 0.11 -8.54 -8.16
CA ILE A 129 0.01 -9.31 -6.91
C ILE A 129 1.41 -9.52 -6.32
N TYR A 130 2.41 -9.87 -7.13
CA TYR A 130 3.80 -10.01 -6.72
C TYR A 130 4.32 -8.72 -6.07
N GLN A 131 4.12 -7.55 -6.72
CA GLN A 131 4.54 -6.25 -6.20
C GLN A 131 3.85 -5.91 -4.88
N GLN A 132 2.53 -6.07 -4.81
CA GLN A 132 1.75 -5.77 -3.61
C GLN A 132 2.18 -6.64 -2.43
N TYR A 133 2.32 -7.95 -2.65
CA TYR A 133 2.73 -8.83 -1.57
C TYR A 133 4.17 -8.61 -1.15
N PHE A 134 5.08 -8.38 -2.09
CA PHE A 134 6.47 -8.05 -1.76
C PHE A 134 6.55 -6.81 -0.84
N MET A 135 5.78 -5.77 -1.14
CA MET A 135 5.71 -4.57 -0.31
C MET A 135 5.19 -4.89 1.11
N VAL A 136 4.06 -5.56 1.23
CA VAL A 136 3.41 -5.76 2.54
C VAL A 136 4.12 -6.79 3.40
N SER A 137 4.75 -7.81 2.81
CA SER A 137 5.54 -8.79 3.56
C SER A 137 6.77 -8.13 4.20
N ASN A 138 7.48 -7.29 3.45
CA ASN A 138 8.58 -6.50 3.99
C ASN A 138 8.11 -5.54 5.09
N ALA A 139 6.98 -4.85 4.88
CA ALA A 139 6.38 -3.96 5.87
C ALA A 139 6.06 -4.68 7.18
N ALA A 140 5.37 -5.80 7.11
CA ALA A 140 4.98 -6.58 8.28
C ALA A 140 6.21 -7.13 9.04
N GLN A 141 7.21 -7.63 8.31
CA GLN A 141 8.46 -8.11 8.93
C GLN A 141 9.23 -6.98 9.62
N LEU A 142 9.33 -5.79 8.97
CA LEU A 142 9.98 -4.62 9.56
C LEU A 142 9.30 -4.19 10.86
N ILE A 143 7.98 -4.04 10.85
CA ILE A 143 7.18 -3.65 12.02
C ILE A 143 7.39 -4.63 13.17
N LEU A 144 7.27 -5.93 12.93
CA LEU A 144 7.45 -6.94 13.99
C LEU A 144 8.88 -6.98 14.51
N LYS A 145 9.87 -6.80 13.64
CA LYS A 145 11.29 -6.71 14.03
C LYS A 145 11.52 -5.54 14.96
N GLU A 146 11.08 -4.34 14.59
CA GLU A 146 11.27 -3.13 15.39
C GLU A 146 10.58 -3.20 16.75
N GLU A 147 9.35 -3.72 16.80
CA GLU A 147 8.63 -3.86 18.06
C GLU A 147 9.29 -4.88 19.02
N LYS A 148 9.82 -5.96 18.48
CA LYS A 148 10.63 -6.92 19.29
C LYS A 148 11.93 -6.28 19.78
N GLU A 149 12.62 -5.50 18.95
CA GLU A 149 13.86 -4.79 19.33
C GLU A 149 13.61 -3.75 20.43
N LYS A 150 12.43 -3.10 20.43
CA LYS A 150 11.97 -2.21 21.51
C LYS A 150 11.54 -2.96 22.77
N GLY A 151 11.47 -4.29 22.72
CA GLY A 151 11.03 -5.13 23.85
C GLY A 151 9.53 -5.17 24.08
N HIS A 152 8.72 -4.74 23.10
CA HIS A 152 7.28 -4.77 23.19
C HIS A 152 6.71 -6.17 22.95
N SER A 153 5.63 -6.50 23.67
CA SER A 153 4.87 -7.71 23.39
C SER A 153 4.07 -7.58 22.10
N LEU A 154 4.18 -8.54 21.20
CA LEU A 154 3.38 -8.56 19.98
C LEU A 154 1.87 -8.70 20.24
N ARG A 155 1.46 -9.16 21.44
CA ARG A 155 0.05 -9.18 21.86
C ARG A 155 -0.50 -7.78 22.15
N ASP A 156 0.38 -6.84 22.45
CA ASP A 156 0.03 -5.45 22.72
C ASP A 156 0.31 -4.53 21.50
N LEU A 157 0.46 -5.09 20.29
CA LEU A 157 0.87 -4.37 19.08
C LEU A 157 0.01 -3.13 18.83
N GLY A 158 -1.30 -3.21 19.03
CA GLY A 158 -2.23 -2.09 18.86
C GLY A 158 -2.01 -0.89 19.78
N ARG A 159 -1.15 -1.02 20.81
CA ARG A 159 -0.75 0.11 21.68
C ARG A 159 0.44 0.89 21.13
N HIS A 160 1.19 0.31 20.22
CA HIS A 160 2.46 0.84 19.76
C HIS A 160 2.48 1.13 18.25
N VAL A 161 1.64 0.45 17.48
CA VAL A 161 1.62 0.48 16.03
C VAL A 161 0.22 0.81 15.52
N ALA A 162 0.15 1.69 14.52
CA ALA A 162 -1.02 1.90 13.68
C ALA A 162 -0.58 1.75 12.22
N ILE A 163 -1.31 0.95 11.46
CA ILE A 163 -1.07 0.72 10.03
C ILE A 163 -2.20 1.34 9.24
N GLN A 164 -1.87 2.30 8.38
CA GLN A 164 -2.85 2.87 7.47
C GLN A 164 -2.74 2.21 6.10
N ILE A 165 -3.75 1.44 5.74
CA ILE A 165 -3.90 0.79 4.43
C ILE A 165 -4.38 1.86 3.45
N ASN A 166 -3.52 2.21 2.50
CA ASN A 166 -3.77 3.29 1.54
C ASN A 166 -4.29 2.70 0.23
N ASP A 167 -5.61 2.69 0.04
CA ASP A 167 -6.32 1.94 -1.00
C ASP A 167 -6.21 0.42 -0.79
N THR A 168 -6.56 -0.38 -1.81
CA THR A 168 -6.55 -1.85 -1.74
C THR A 168 -5.20 -2.49 -2.07
N HIS A 169 -4.23 -1.72 -2.58
CA HIS A 169 -2.92 -2.24 -2.95
C HIS A 169 -2.17 -2.89 -1.77
N PRO A 170 -2.21 -2.36 -0.51
CA PRO A 170 -1.57 -2.99 0.63
C PRO A 170 -2.46 -3.97 1.41
N SER A 171 -3.68 -4.29 0.97
CA SER A 171 -4.65 -5.11 1.74
C SER A 171 -4.09 -6.44 2.24
N MET A 172 -3.15 -7.05 1.49
CA MET A 172 -2.51 -8.30 1.90
C MET A 172 -1.68 -8.17 3.19
N VAL A 173 -1.48 -6.96 3.73
CA VAL A 173 -0.85 -6.78 5.05
C VAL A 173 -1.68 -7.45 6.16
N ILE A 174 -3.00 -7.50 6.01
CA ILE A 174 -3.89 -8.14 6.98
C ILE A 174 -3.57 -9.64 7.12
N PRO A 175 -3.70 -10.48 6.08
CA PRO A 175 -3.39 -11.89 6.20
C PRO A 175 -1.90 -12.16 6.44
N GLU A 176 -0.99 -11.34 5.91
CA GLU A 176 0.44 -11.52 6.14
C GLU A 176 0.82 -11.27 7.60
N LEU A 177 0.34 -10.19 8.20
CA LEU A 177 0.61 -9.90 9.61
C LEU A 177 0.00 -10.98 10.52
N ILE A 178 -1.20 -11.46 10.23
CA ILE A 178 -1.81 -12.61 10.94
C ILE A 178 -0.92 -13.84 10.83
N ARG A 179 -0.45 -14.18 9.62
CA ARG A 179 0.43 -15.31 9.39
C ARG A 179 1.72 -15.22 10.21
N LEU A 180 2.35 -14.06 10.21
CA LEU A 180 3.58 -13.82 10.97
C LEU A 180 3.34 -13.89 12.49
N LEU A 181 2.23 -13.34 12.98
CA LEU A 181 1.86 -13.43 14.41
C LEU A 181 1.59 -14.90 14.84
N ILE A 182 1.00 -15.70 13.95
CA ILE A 182 0.82 -17.14 14.21
C ILE A 182 2.16 -17.84 14.30
N ASN A 183 3.13 -17.51 13.47
CA ASN A 183 4.50 -18.05 13.56
C ASN A 183 5.20 -17.67 14.87
N GLU A 184 4.80 -16.56 15.50
CA GLU A 184 5.26 -16.16 16.84
C GLU A 184 4.45 -16.81 17.99
N GLY A 185 3.59 -17.79 17.70
CA GLY A 185 2.82 -18.54 18.68
C GLY A 185 1.54 -17.86 19.18
N ILE A 186 1.03 -16.88 18.44
CA ILE A 186 -0.28 -16.24 18.69
C ILE A 186 -1.35 -17.04 17.96
N THR A 187 -2.51 -17.25 18.59
CA THR A 187 -3.61 -17.98 17.94
C THR A 187 -4.21 -17.18 16.79
N PHE A 188 -4.77 -17.84 15.77
CA PHE A 188 -5.45 -17.18 14.64
C PHE A 188 -6.47 -16.14 15.10
N LYS A 189 -7.32 -16.49 16.04
CA LYS A 189 -8.34 -15.58 16.58
C LYS A 189 -7.73 -14.33 17.21
N GLU A 190 -6.71 -14.52 18.04
CA GLU A 190 -6.01 -13.42 18.72
C GLU A 190 -5.27 -12.54 17.72
N ALA A 191 -4.57 -13.15 16.74
CA ALA A 191 -3.88 -12.43 15.67
C ALA A 191 -4.84 -11.59 14.83
N ALA A 192 -6.02 -12.12 14.45
CA ALA A 192 -7.03 -11.37 13.72
C ALA A 192 -7.57 -10.17 14.52
N MET A 193 -7.74 -10.31 15.83
CA MET A 193 -8.13 -9.19 16.70
C MET A 193 -7.03 -8.13 16.79
N ILE A 194 -5.79 -8.52 16.99
CA ILE A 194 -4.62 -7.61 17.02
C ILE A 194 -4.54 -6.82 15.70
N VAL A 195 -4.66 -7.50 14.56
CA VAL A 195 -4.56 -6.86 13.24
C VAL A 195 -5.72 -5.89 13.02
N THR A 196 -6.93 -6.24 13.47
CA THR A 196 -8.09 -5.32 13.41
C THR A 196 -7.85 -4.04 14.22
N ASP A 197 -7.24 -4.15 15.39
CA ASP A 197 -6.93 -3.00 16.25
C ASP A 197 -5.82 -2.12 15.66
N VAL A 198 -4.91 -2.70 14.87
CA VAL A 198 -3.75 -2.02 14.28
C VAL A 198 -4.09 -1.33 12.96
N CYS A 199 -4.98 -1.92 12.14
CA CYS A 199 -5.24 -1.47 10.78
C CYS A 199 -6.37 -0.46 10.68
N GLY A 200 -6.17 0.58 9.87
CA GLY A 200 -7.18 1.45 9.33
C GLY A 200 -7.17 1.41 7.79
N TYR A 201 -8.31 1.54 7.15
CA TYR A 201 -8.45 1.49 5.69
C TYR A 201 -8.90 2.82 5.12
N THR A 202 -8.16 3.32 4.13
CA THR A 202 -8.53 4.51 3.34
C THR A 202 -8.98 4.08 1.95
N ASN A 203 -10.24 4.38 1.60
CA ASN A 203 -10.75 4.18 0.25
C ASN A 203 -10.54 5.44 -0.60
N HIS A 204 -10.10 5.28 -1.85
CA HIS A 204 -9.83 6.36 -2.80
C HIS A 204 -10.78 6.38 -4.00
N THR A 205 -11.64 5.39 -4.18
CA THR A 205 -12.49 5.27 -5.36
C THR A 205 -13.98 5.21 -5.02
N ILE A 206 -14.81 5.74 -5.93
CA ILE A 206 -16.27 5.58 -5.92
C ILE A 206 -16.75 4.59 -6.99
N LEU A 207 -15.84 4.05 -7.80
CA LEU A 207 -16.16 3.08 -8.85
C LEU A 207 -16.07 1.67 -8.27
N ALA A 208 -17.20 0.99 -8.12
CA ALA A 208 -17.26 -0.36 -7.56
C ALA A 208 -16.41 -1.37 -8.37
N GLU A 209 -16.33 -1.21 -9.69
CA GLU A 209 -15.49 -2.00 -10.58
C GLU A 209 -14.00 -1.79 -10.39
N ALA A 210 -13.58 -0.67 -9.81
CA ALA A 210 -12.18 -0.37 -9.51
C ALA A 210 -11.72 -0.93 -8.15
N LEU A 211 -12.62 -1.50 -7.35
CA LEU A 211 -12.25 -2.24 -6.13
C LEU A 211 -11.62 -3.57 -6.53
N GLU A 212 -10.36 -3.76 -6.19
CA GLU A 212 -9.57 -4.92 -6.62
C GLU A 212 -10.17 -6.25 -6.15
N LYS A 213 -10.28 -7.17 -7.10
CA LYS A 213 -10.69 -8.57 -6.88
C LYS A 213 -9.71 -9.46 -7.61
N TRP A 214 -9.06 -10.34 -6.87
CA TRP A 214 -8.10 -11.26 -7.46
C TRP A 214 -8.69 -12.67 -7.61
N PRO A 215 -8.55 -13.32 -8.77
CA PRO A 215 -8.89 -14.72 -8.91
C PRO A 215 -8.17 -15.57 -7.89
N LEU A 216 -8.87 -16.55 -7.31
CA LEU A 216 -8.33 -17.46 -6.30
C LEU A 216 -7.10 -18.22 -6.80
N ASP A 217 -7.12 -18.65 -8.04
CA ASP A 217 -6.00 -19.37 -8.69
C ASP A 217 -4.74 -18.52 -8.82
N TYR A 218 -4.87 -17.20 -9.07
CA TYR A 218 -3.73 -16.29 -9.06
C TYR A 218 -3.09 -16.20 -7.68
N MET A 219 -3.91 -16.07 -6.63
CA MET A 219 -3.42 -16.00 -5.26
C MET A 219 -2.79 -17.34 -4.82
N LEU A 220 -3.37 -18.47 -5.20
CA LEU A 220 -2.79 -19.80 -4.96
C LEU A 220 -1.44 -19.99 -5.67
N GLU A 221 -1.27 -19.41 -6.86
CA GLU A 221 0.01 -19.46 -7.59
C GLU A 221 1.06 -18.54 -6.98
N VAL A 222 0.70 -17.28 -6.67
CA VAL A 222 1.66 -16.24 -6.28
C VAL A 222 1.97 -16.26 -4.79
N VAL A 223 0.93 -16.40 -3.95
CA VAL A 223 1.03 -16.30 -2.47
C VAL A 223 0.28 -17.45 -1.76
N PRO A 224 0.60 -18.72 -2.08
CA PRO A 224 -0.11 -19.88 -1.53
C PRO A 224 -0.11 -19.89 0.01
N GLN A 225 0.92 -19.34 0.63
CA GLN A 225 1.06 -19.27 2.09
C GLN A 225 0.02 -18.37 2.77
N LEU A 226 -0.61 -17.44 2.05
CA LEU A 226 -1.68 -16.59 2.58
C LEU A 226 -3.05 -17.26 2.51
N MET A 227 -3.24 -18.25 1.62
CA MET A 227 -4.56 -18.81 1.37
C MET A 227 -5.22 -19.42 2.60
N PRO A 228 -4.54 -20.21 3.46
CA PRO A 228 -5.16 -20.71 4.69
C PRO A 228 -5.63 -19.60 5.64
N ILE A 229 -4.96 -18.46 5.64
CA ILE A 229 -5.35 -17.30 6.45
C ILE A 229 -6.58 -16.61 5.85
N ILE A 230 -6.56 -16.34 4.53
CA ILE A 230 -7.68 -15.69 3.82
C ILE A 230 -8.95 -16.55 3.91
N GLU A 231 -8.86 -17.87 3.70
CA GLU A 231 -9.96 -18.79 3.87
C GLU A 231 -10.49 -18.82 5.31
N GLY A 232 -9.58 -18.76 6.29
CA GLY A 232 -9.94 -18.65 7.70
C GLY A 232 -10.68 -17.35 8.03
N LEU A 233 -10.26 -16.22 7.45
CA LEU A 233 -10.94 -14.93 7.59
C LEU A 233 -12.33 -14.96 6.93
N ASP A 234 -12.43 -15.49 5.72
CA ASP A 234 -13.70 -15.65 5.02
C ASP A 234 -14.67 -16.55 5.79
N TYR A 235 -14.20 -17.65 6.38
CA TYR A 235 -14.99 -18.52 7.24
C TYR A 235 -15.54 -17.77 8.48
N VAL A 236 -14.73 -16.93 9.13
CA VAL A 236 -15.16 -16.11 10.26
C VAL A 236 -16.26 -15.15 9.84
N VAL A 237 -16.08 -14.46 8.71
CA VAL A 237 -17.07 -13.53 8.15
C VAL A 237 -18.35 -14.27 7.76
N SER A 238 -18.25 -15.36 7.02
CA SER A 238 -19.40 -16.16 6.59
C SER A 238 -20.21 -16.68 7.79
N THR A 239 -19.54 -17.10 8.85
CA THR A 239 -20.21 -17.53 10.08
C THR A 239 -20.90 -16.37 10.80
N ALA A 240 -20.23 -15.22 10.92
CA ALA A 240 -20.76 -14.06 11.64
C ALA A 240 -21.97 -13.42 10.93
N TYR A 241 -21.98 -13.44 9.60
CA TYR A 241 -23.03 -12.79 8.78
C TYR A 241 -23.92 -13.78 8.02
N HIS A 242 -24.02 -15.02 8.51
CA HIS A 242 -24.92 -16.07 8.02
C HIS A 242 -24.82 -16.34 6.51
N GLY A 243 -23.59 -16.27 5.98
CA GLY A 243 -23.32 -16.52 4.56
C GLY A 243 -23.81 -15.42 3.61
N ASN A 244 -23.97 -14.18 4.09
CA ASN A 244 -24.35 -13.06 3.23
C ASN A 244 -23.29 -12.86 2.11
N PRO A 245 -23.63 -13.06 0.83
CA PRO A 245 -22.68 -13.03 -0.28
C PRO A 245 -22.08 -11.63 -0.52
N ASP A 246 -22.78 -10.56 -0.10
CA ASP A 246 -22.32 -9.19 -0.29
C ASP A 246 -21.17 -8.83 0.68
N LEU A 247 -21.06 -9.59 1.77
CA LEU A 247 -20.05 -9.40 2.80
C LEU A 247 -18.90 -10.44 2.72
N ALA A 248 -19.08 -11.51 1.93
CA ALA A 248 -18.05 -12.56 1.80
C ALA A 248 -16.74 -12.01 1.20
N ILE A 249 -15.60 -12.41 1.76
CA ILE A 249 -14.29 -12.04 1.23
C ILE A 249 -14.03 -12.78 -0.08
N ILE A 250 -14.39 -14.08 -0.13
CA ILE A 250 -14.32 -14.89 -1.33
C ILE A 250 -15.73 -15.01 -1.90
N ASP A 251 -15.94 -14.52 -3.12
CA ASP A 251 -17.25 -14.58 -3.77
C ASP A 251 -17.51 -15.93 -4.47
N HIS A 252 -18.73 -16.10 -5.00
CA HIS A 252 -19.16 -17.33 -5.69
C HIS A 252 -18.42 -17.58 -7.01
N ASP A 253 -17.76 -16.56 -7.58
CA ASP A 253 -16.90 -16.68 -8.76
C ASP A 253 -15.44 -16.99 -8.41
N ASN A 254 -15.17 -17.35 -7.15
CA ASN A 254 -13.82 -17.60 -6.64
C ASN A 254 -12.88 -16.40 -6.79
N ARG A 255 -13.37 -15.20 -6.46
CA ARG A 255 -12.57 -13.98 -6.43
C ARG A 255 -12.44 -13.48 -5.01
N ILE A 256 -11.25 -13.10 -4.63
CA ILE A 256 -10.93 -12.52 -3.33
C ILE A 256 -11.09 -11.00 -3.43
N HIS A 257 -11.99 -10.45 -2.64
CA HIS A 257 -12.28 -9.01 -2.58
C HIS A 257 -11.39 -8.31 -1.56
N MET A 258 -10.40 -7.54 -2.03
CA MET A 258 -9.42 -6.91 -1.17
C MET A 258 -10.06 -5.89 -0.22
N ALA A 259 -10.90 -4.98 -0.74
CA ALA A 259 -11.59 -3.98 0.08
C ALA A 259 -12.52 -4.60 1.14
N ARG A 260 -13.14 -5.75 0.85
CA ARG A 260 -14.00 -6.44 1.83
C ARG A 260 -13.19 -6.96 3.01
N MET A 261 -12.00 -7.51 2.75
CA MET A 261 -11.07 -7.92 3.79
C MET A 261 -10.62 -6.73 4.64
N ASP A 262 -10.28 -5.60 4.01
CA ASP A 262 -9.92 -4.37 4.72
C ASP A 262 -11.05 -3.87 5.63
N MET A 263 -12.29 -3.83 5.14
CA MET A 263 -13.43 -3.35 5.91
C MET A 263 -13.80 -4.24 7.09
N HIS A 264 -13.62 -5.56 6.98
CA HIS A 264 -13.86 -6.48 8.10
C HIS A 264 -12.78 -6.38 9.18
N PHE A 265 -11.52 -6.24 8.77
CA PHE A 265 -10.35 -6.35 9.65
C PHE A 265 -9.57 -5.04 9.82
N SER A 266 -10.28 -3.91 9.79
CA SER A 266 -9.78 -2.59 10.18
C SER A 266 -10.71 -1.95 11.20
N HIS A 267 -10.16 -1.20 12.15
CA HIS A 267 -10.95 -0.47 13.14
C HIS A 267 -11.60 0.80 12.58
N SER A 268 -11.10 1.32 11.46
CA SER A 268 -11.62 2.53 10.81
C SER A 268 -11.59 2.43 9.30
N ILE A 269 -12.57 3.06 8.65
CA ILE A 269 -12.73 3.15 7.20
C ILE A 269 -12.94 4.62 6.88
N ASN A 270 -12.12 5.22 6.02
CA ASN A 270 -12.35 6.61 5.66
C ASN A 270 -12.37 6.84 4.15
N GLY A 271 -13.23 7.78 3.75
CA GLY A 271 -13.12 8.47 2.47
C GLY A 271 -12.16 9.66 2.57
N VAL A 272 -11.85 10.27 1.43
CA VAL A 272 -10.79 11.29 1.30
C VAL A 272 -11.32 12.71 1.02
N ALA A 273 -12.63 12.90 1.07
CA ALA A 273 -13.32 14.18 1.04
C ALA A 273 -14.74 14.01 1.62
N ALA A 274 -15.36 15.07 2.12
CA ALA A 274 -16.71 14.99 2.69
C ALA A 274 -17.72 14.38 1.71
N LEU A 275 -17.77 14.90 0.48
CA LEU A 275 -18.65 14.37 -0.56
C LEU A 275 -18.33 12.92 -0.92
N HIS A 276 -17.06 12.56 -1.05
CA HIS A 276 -16.63 11.18 -1.29
C HIS A 276 -17.13 10.25 -0.19
N THR A 277 -16.95 10.64 1.06
CA THR A 277 -17.38 9.83 2.22
C THR A 277 -18.90 9.64 2.25
N GLU A 278 -19.70 10.67 1.91
CA GLU A 278 -21.15 10.54 1.82
C GLU A 278 -21.58 9.62 0.66
N ILE A 279 -20.89 9.65 -0.48
CA ILE A 279 -21.13 8.72 -1.59
C ILE A 279 -20.81 7.28 -1.14
N LEU A 280 -19.69 7.06 -0.42
CA LEU A 280 -19.37 5.74 0.11
C LEU A 280 -20.48 5.21 1.02
N LYS A 281 -20.97 6.02 1.97
CA LYS A 281 -22.00 5.63 2.95
C LYS A 281 -23.37 5.37 2.33
N ASN A 282 -23.73 6.14 1.32
CA ASN A 282 -25.11 6.14 0.79
C ASN A 282 -25.28 5.29 -0.47
N ASP A 283 -24.19 5.05 -1.22
CA ASP A 283 -24.22 4.35 -2.50
C ASP A 283 -23.23 3.17 -2.53
N VAL A 284 -21.93 3.44 -2.65
CA VAL A 284 -20.91 2.44 -3.04
C VAL A 284 -20.70 1.36 -1.97
N LEU A 285 -20.70 1.75 -0.69
CA LEU A 285 -20.48 0.87 0.47
C LEU A 285 -21.63 0.93 1.46
N LYS A 286 -22.85 1.15 0.96
CA LYS A 286 -24.05 1.32 1.78
C LYS A 286 -24.32 0.14 2.73
N GLU A 287 -24.20 -1.08 2.23
CA GLU A 287 -24.36 -2.30 3.03
C GLU A 287 -23.31 -2.37 4.13
N TRP A 288 -22.07 -1.97 3.83
CA TRP A 288 -20.97 -1.92 4.79
C TRP A 288 -21.17 -0.86 5.86
N TYR A 289 -21.71 0.30 5.48
CA TYR A 289 -22.07 1.34 6.44
C TYR A 289 -23.19 0.90 7.38
N GLN A 290 -24.11 0.05 6.93
CA GLN A 290 -25.14 -0.53 7.80
C GLN A 290 -24.55 -1.54 8.81
N VAL A 291 -23.49 -2.26 8.43
CA VAL A 291 -22.81 -3.25 9.28
C VAL A 291 -21.88 -2.60 10.29
N TYR A 292 -21.14 -1.58 9.86
CA TYR A 292 -20.07 -0.92 10.64
C TYR A 292 -20.20 0.61 10.66
N PRO A 293 -21.33 1.20 11.05
CA PRO A 293 -21.52 2.66 10.94
C PRO A 293 -20.48 3.47 11.71
N GLU A 294 -20.01 2.93 12.85
CA GLU A 294 -19.04 3.58 13.73
C GLU A 294 -17.60 3.63 13.14
N ARG A 295 -17.29 2.77 12.16
CA ARG A 295 -15.95 2.74 11.52
C ARG A 295 -15.80 3.79 10.44
N PHE A 296 -16.92 4.26 9.84
CA PHE A 296 -16.87 5.18 8.71
C PHE A 296 -16.57 6.62 9.13
N GLN A 297 -15.50 7.16 8.61
CA GLN A 297 -15.01 8.51 8.90
C GLN A 297 -14.69 9.26 7.61
N ASN A 298 -14.55 10.58 7.71
CA ASN A 298 -13.98 11.40 6.64
C ASN A 298 -12.61 11.92 7.05
N LYS A 299 -11.61 11.77 6.17
CA LYS A 299 -10.28 12.40 6.27
C LYS A 299 -9.99 13.12 4.96
N THR A 300 -10.40 14.37 4.87
CA THR A 300 -10.16 15.17 3.66
C THR A 300 -8.69 15.26 3.36
N ASN A 301 -8.32 14.96 2.11
CA ASN A 301 -6.95 15.14 1.64
C ASN A 301 -6.49 16.58 1.82
N GLY A 302 -5.26 16.74 2.28
CA GLY A 302 -4.61 18.02 2.30
C GLY A 302 -3.91 18.34 0.98
N ILE A 303 -3.26 19.48 0.95
CA ILE A 303 -2.35 19.93 -0.11
C ILE A 303 -0.96 20.16 0.47
N THR A 304 0.08 19.96 -0.33
CA THR A 304 1.45 20.33 0.02
C THR A 304 1.71 21.74 -0.50
N GLN A 305 1.34 22.74 0.29
CA GLN A 305 1.41 24.16 -0.11
C GLN A 305 2.84 24.62 -0.40
N ARG A 306 3.84 24.10 0.29
CA ARG A 306 5.26 24.41 0.01
C ARG A 306 5.63 24.08 -1.43
N ARG A 307 5.17 22.94 -1.95
CA ARG A 307 5.41 22.53 -3.34
C ARG A 307 4.49 23.27 -4.32
N TRP A 308 3.19 23.19 -4.08
CA TRP A 308 2.18 23.62 -5.06
C TRP A 308 1.89 25.11 -5.08
N LEU A 309 2.29 25.85 -4.03
CA LEU A 309 2.23 27.30 -3.98
C LEU A 309 3.65 27.89 -3.95
N GLY A 310 4.41 27.63 -2.89
CA GLY A 310 5.71 28.26 -2.68
C GLY A 310 6.71 28.03 -3.80
N LEU A 311 6.86 26.76 -4.26
CA LEU A 311 7.80 26.40 -5.33
C LEU A 311 7.19 26.63 -6.73
N CYS A 312 5.96 26.18 -6.96
CA CYS A 312 5.38 26.19 -8.31
C CYS A 312 4.77 27.52 -8.73
N ASN A 313 4.44 28.41 -7.79
CA ASN A 313 3.86 29.73 -8.08
C ASN A 313 4.46 30.83 -7.18
N PRO A 314 5.74 31.17 -7.38
CA PRO A 314 6.44 32.13 -6.52
C PRO A 314 5.84 33.54 -6.54
N GLU A 315 5.22 33.97 -7.65
CA GLU A 315 4.57 35.28 -7.73
C GLU A 315 3.35 35.35 -6.80
N LEU A 316 2.49 34.34 -6.83
CA LEU A 316 1.34 34.27 -5.93
C LEU A 316 1.79 34.11 -4.47
N SER A 317 2.82 33.31 -4.21
CA SER A 317 3.39 33.16 -2.88
C SER A 317 3.90 34.51 -2.33
N ALA A 318 4.64 35.26 -3.15
CA ALA A 318 5.13 36.59 -2.77
C ALA A 318 3.98 37.59 -2.50
N LEU A 319 2.92 37.59 -3.31
CA LEU A 319 1.75 38.44 -3.10
C LEU A 319 1.04 38.09 -1.79
N ILE A 320 0.87 36.81 -1.47
CA ILE A 320 0.27 36.37 -0.21
C ILE A 320 1.13 36.81 0.96
N THR A 321 2.43 36.57 0.93
CA THR A 321 3.38 36.95 1.96
C THR A 321 3.38 38.50 2.20
N GLU A 322 3.31 39.28 1.11
CA GLU A 322 3.19 40.75 1.23
C GLU A 322 1.92 41.18 2.00
N LYS A 323 0.80 40.46 1.78
CA LYS A 323 -0.49 40.84 2.41
C LYS A 323 -0.68 40.28 3.82
N VAL A 324 -0.13 39.09 4.08
CA VAL A 324 -0.28 38.38 5.37
C VAL A 324 0.90 38.68 6.32
N GLY A 325 2.08 39.01 5.77
CA GLY A 325 3.28 39.34 6.52
C GLY A 325 4.16 38.14 6.90
N SER A 326 3.75 36.92 6.52
CA SER A 326 4.49 35.68 6.76
C SER A 326 4.23 34.67 5.65
N ASP A 327 5.12 33.71 5.48
CA ASP A 327 4.97 32.54 4.62
C ASP A 327 4.66 31.25 5.44
N GLU A 328 4.51 31.38 6.74
CA GLU A 328 4.11 30.33 7.68
C GLU A 328 2.60 30.09 7.74
#